data_9aff9896c67d03f50f9e40930da275c3
#
_entry.id   9aff9896c67d03f50f9e40930da275c3
#
_cell.length_a   1.000
_cell.length_b   1.000
_cell.length_c   1.000
_cell.angle_alpha   90.00
_cell.angle_beta   90.00
_cell.angle_gamma   90.00
#
_symmetry.space_group_name_H-M   'P 1'
#
loop_
_entity.id
_entity.type
_entity.pdbx_description
1 polymer ?
#
loop_
_entity_poly.entity_id
_entity_poly.type
_entity_poly.pdbx_seq_one_letter_code
_entity_poly.pdbx_strand_id
1 'polypeptide(L)'
;QAKLKITDFLRPRPAPSGIDVLCKLQHFAIITYAFDPVRFAGVMPSRFKLDTVIIDDCEKALISVVPFIDVDFTSAVFPFPKFKMGQTNYRIYIVDTHTNEKCVWFLGTTLDSWTRVIPHTMWNLPWYSGNVMFDCVQAENGTYTKYIMETEASWAPAKVKLVGSPTN
;
A
#
# COMPACT_ATOMS: atom_id res chain seq x y z
N GLN A 1 7.29 -5.93 -31.26
CA GLN A 1 6.56 -5.46 -30.06
C GLN A 1 7.35 -4.31 -29.44
N ALA A 2 6.77 -3.10 -29.38
CA ALA A 2 7.40 -1.96 -28.73
C ALA A 2 7.48 -2.24 -27.22
N LYS A 3 8.68 -2.20 -26.63
CA LYS A 3 8.86 -2.26 -25.18
C LYS A 3 8.31 -0.97 -24.58
N LEU A 4 7.19 -1.04 -23.91
CA LEU A 4 6.65 0.05 -23.10
C LEU A 4 7.66 0.38 -21.99
N LYS A 5 8.08 1.66 -21.92
CA LYS A 5 8.97 2.14 -20.85
C LYS A 5 8.12 2.72 -19.72
N ILE A 6 8.53 2.50 -18.49
CA ILE A 6 7.85 3.10 -17.31
C ILE A 6 7.75 4.62 -17.47
N THR A 7 8.72 5.27 -18.09
CA THR A 7 8.74 6.71 -18.38
C THR A 7 7.55 7.18 -19.21
N ASP A 8 6.94 6.29 -20.03
CA ASP A 8 5.81 6.65 -20.89
C ASP A 8 4.52 6.87 -20.09
N PHE A 9 4.50 6.44 -18.83
CA PHE A 9 3.39 6.58 -17.89
C PHE A 9 3.62 7.65 -16.82
N LEU A 10 4.84 8.20 -16.74
CA LEU A 10 5.15 9.23 -15.75
C LEU A 10 4.60 10.58 -16.18
N ARG A 11 3.65 11.10 -15.42
CA ARG A 11 3.18 12.48 -15.57
C ARG A 11 4.13 13.44 -14.84
N PRO A 12 4.37 14.65 -15.36
CA PRO A 12 5.10 15.67 -14.63
C PRO A 12 4.49 15.89 -13.26
N ARG A 13 5.31 15.89 -12.21
CA ARG A 13 4.84 16.14 -10.86
C ARG A 13 4.45 17.61 -10.74
N PRO A 14 3.25 17.96 -10.25
CA PRO A 14 2.90 19.33 -9.94
C PRO A 14 3.82 19.90 -8.85
N ALA A 15 3.88 21.21 -8.73
CA ALA A 15 4.59 21.85 -7.61
C ALA A 15 3.98 21.40 -6.28
N PRO A 16 4.81 21.13 -5.26
CA PRO A 16 4.31 20.67 -3.96
C PRO A 16 3.38 21.71 -3.31
N SER A 17 2.30 21.23 -2.72
CA SER A 17 1.36 22.00 -1.90
C SER A 17 1.63 21.79 -0.41
N GLY A 18 1.00 22.58 0.47
CA GLY A 18 1.18 22.50 1.92
C GLY A 18 0.75 21.18 2.56
N ILE A 19 -0.05 20.36 1.85
CA ILE A 19 -0.52 19.04 2.29
C ILE A 19 0.29 17.88 1.71
N ASP A 20 1.19 18.15 0.77
CA ASP A 20 2.03 17.12 0.16
C ASP A 20 3.12 16.66 1.12
N VAL A 21 3.42 15.37 1.06
CA VAL A 21 4.47 14.75 1.85
C VAL A 21 5.52 14.08 0.96
N LEU A 22 6.74 14.02 1.45
CA LEU A 22 7.85 13.29 0.86
C LEU A 22 8.29 12.19 1.81
N CYS A 23 8.60 11.03 1.26
CA CYS A 23 9.19 9.93 2.02
C CYS A 23 10.02 9.03 1.10
N LYS A 24 10.83 8.17 1.70
CA LYS A 24 11.52 7.06 1.03
C LYS A 24 10.94 5.77 1.56
N LEU A 25 10.59 4.85 0.67
CA LEU A 25 10.08 3.55 1.06
C LEU A 25 11.22 2.55 1.18
N GLN A 26 11.32 1.87 2.33
CA GLN A 26 12.22 0.74 2.56
C GLN A 26 11.42 -0.53 2.80
N HIS A 27 11.99 -1.66 2.42
CA HIS A 27 11.39 -3.00 2.58
C HIS A 27 9.97 -3.11 2.03
N PHE A 28 9.74 -2.40 0.93
CA PHE A 28 8.44 -2.35 0.27
C PHE A 28 8.10 -3.68 -0.39
N ALA A 29 6.89 -4.19 -0.11
CA ALA A 29 6.33 -5.35 -0.79
C ALA A 29 4.85 -5.11 -1.14
N ILE A 30 4.37 -5.83 -2.14
CA ILE A 30 2.94 -5.92 -2.48
C ILE A 30 2.58 -7.40 -2.54
N ILE A 31 1.73 -7.84 -1.64
CA ILE A 31 1.21 -9.20 -1.60
C ILE A 31 -0.26 -9.15 -1.98
N THR A 32 -0.59 -9.73 -3.13
CA THR A 32 -1.94 -9.65 -3.68
C THR A 32 -2.62 -11.01 -3.63
N TYR A 33 -3.87 -11.01 -3.16
CA TYR A 33 -4.73 -12.18 -3.10
C TYR A 33 -5.95 -11.97 -3.97
N ALA A 34 -6.35 -13.04 -4.68
CA ALA A 34 -7.60 -13.09 -5.41
C ALA A 34 -8.72 -13.61 -4.50
N PHE A 35 -9.90 -13.02 -4.58
CA PHE A 35 -11.06 -13.44 -3.81
C PHE A 35 -12.36 -13.30 -4.61
N ASP A 36 -13.44 -13.95 -4.13
CA ASP A 36 -14.75 -13.87 -4.74
C ASP A 36 -15.36 -12.47 -4.53
N PRO A 37 -15.73 -11.74 -5.61
CA PRO A 37 -16.28 -10.38 -5.53
C PRO A 37 -17.50 -10.26 -4.62
N VAL A 38 -18.29 -11.31 -4.48
CA VAL A 38 -19.51 -11.32 -3.64
C VAL A 38 -19.22 -11.00 -2.17
N ARG A 39 -18.00 -11.29 -1.69
CA ARG A 39 -17.59 -10.98 -0.31
C ARG A 39 -17.54 -9.49 0.02
N PHE A 40 -17.51 -8.64 -1.01
CA PHE A 40 -17.52 -7.17 -0.87
C PHE A 40 -18.84 -6.54 -1.30
N ALA A 41 -19.86 -7.35 -1.57
CA ALA A 41 -21.19 -6.84 -1.88
C ALA A 41 -21.71 -5.96 -0.73
N GLY A 42 -22.09 -4.73 -1.03
CA GLY A 42 -22.62 -3.76 -0.06
C GLY A 42 -21.57 -3.08 0.85
N VAL A 43 -20.28 -3.41 0.71
CA VAL A 43 -19.22 -2.77 1.51
C VAL A 43 -18.85 -1.39 0.96
N MET A 44 -18.96 -1.20 -0.35
CA MET A 44 -18.58 0.03 -1.02
C MET A 44 -19.79 0.90 -1.39
N PRO A 45 -19.61 2.24 -1.44
CA PRO A 45 -20.60 3.13 -2.00
C PRO A 45 -20.96 2.74 -3.45
N SER A 46 -22.21 2.97 -3.86
CA SER A 46 -22.72 2.62 -5.20
C SER A 46 -21.98 3.27 -6.36
N ARG A 47 -21.24 4.35 -6.11
CA ARG A 47 -20.36 5.01 -7.08
C ARG A 47 -19.21 4.11 -7.54
N PHE A 48 -18.77 3.15 -6.74
CA PHE A 48 -17.61 2.34 -7.03
C PHE A 48 -18.00 0.89 -7.28
N LYS A 49 -17.29 0.24 -8.20
CA LYS A 49 -17.36 -1.20 -8.43
C LYS A 49 -15.97 -1.82 -8.31
N LEU A 50 -15.90 -3.09 -7.97
CA LEU A 50 -14.63 -3.82 -7.94
C LEU A 50 -14.00 -3.85 -9.34
N ASP A 51 -12.69 -3.63 -9.41
CA ASP A 51 -11.89 -3.93 -10.61
C ASP A 51 -11.57 -5.43 -10.57
N THR A 52 -12.19 -6.19 -11.44
CA THR A 52 -12.12 -7.65 -11.45
C THR A 52 -11.21 -8.15 -12.57
N VAL A 53 -10.67 -9.34 -12.39
CA VAL A 53 -9.84 -10.07 -13.36
C VAL A 53 -10.36 -11.50 -13.49
N ILE A 54 -10.09 -12.15 -14.60
CA ILE A 54 -10.42 -13.58 -14.79
C ILE A 54 -9.20 -14.42 -14.40
N ILE A 55 -9.36 -15.31 -13.44
CA ILE A 55 -8.37 -16.27 -12.99
C ILE A 55 -9.05 -17.65 -12.98
N ASP A 56 -8.48 -18.60 -13.69
CA ASP A 56 -9.03 -19.98 -13.83
C ASP A 56 -10.52 -19.96 -14.21
N ASP A 57 -10.86 -19.19 -15.24
CA ASP A 57 -12.21 -19.00 -15.79
C ASP A 57 -13.23 -18.43 -14.76
N CYS A 58 -12.76 -17.94 -13.62
CA CYS A 58 -13.58 -17.31 -12.59
C CYS A 58 -13.29 -15.82 -12.47
N GLU A 59 -14.34 -15.02 -12.31
CA GLU A 59 -14.19 -13.61 -11.97
C GLU A 59 -13.69 -13.45 -10.53
N LYS A 60 -12.60 -12.73 -10.36
CA LYS A 60 -11.95 -12.46 -9.07
C LYS A 60 -11.72 -10.98 -8.87
N ALA A 61 -11.89 -10.51 -7.65
CA ALA A 61 -11.39 -9.23 -7.20
C ALA A 61 -10.04 -9.41 -6.49
N LEU A 62 -9.28 -8.32 -6.39
CA LEU A 62 -7.95 -8.35 -5.81
C LEU A 62 -7.89 -7.51 -4.54
N ILE A 63 -7.23 -8.06 -3.52
CA ILE A 63 -6.86 -7.36 -2.29
C ILE A 63 -5.36 -7.41 -2.12
N SER A 64 -4.74 -6.29 -1.76
CA SER A 64 -3.31 -6.23 -1.51
C SER A 64 -2.99 -5.81 -0.08
N VAL A 65 -2.04 -6.52 0.51
CA VAL A 65 -1.35 -6.15 1.74
C VAL A 65 -0.02 -5.53 1.33
N VAL A 66 0.23 -4.30 1.76
CA VAL A 66 1.39 -3.51 1.30
C VAL A 66 2.16 -2.99 2.50
N PRO A 67 3.12 -3.78 3.01
CA PRO A 67 4.00 -3.36 4.09
C PRO A 67 5.20 -2.58 3.56
N PHE A 68 5.65 -1.59 4.33
CA PHE A 68 6.87 -0.83 4.09
C PHE A 68 7.28 -0.02 5.32
N ILE A 69 8.50 0.51 5.28
CA ILE A 69 8.96 1.53 6.22
C ILE A 69 9.03 2.86 5.48
N ASP A 70 8.31 3.86 5.99
CA ASP A 70 8.53 5.26 5.61
C ASP A 70 9.78 5.79 6.30
N VAL A 71 10.72 6.29 5.52
CA VAL A 71 11.92 6.94 6.00
C VAL A 71 11.95 8.37 5.48
N ASP A 72 12.40 9.29 6.31
CA ASP A 72 12.42 10.73 6.02
C ASP A 72 11.01 11.29 5.68
N PHE A 73 9.95 10.71 6.27
CA PHE A 73 8.59 11.22 6.08
C PHE A 73 8.48 12.65 6.60
N THR A 74 8.15 13.59 5.72
CA THR A 74 8.14 15.02 6.03
C THR A 74 7.22 15.80 5.10
N SER A 75 6.86 17.03 5.47
CA SER A 75 6.14 17.93 4.55
C SER A 75 7.02 18.30 3.35
N ALA A 76 6.43 18.35 2.17
CA ALA A 76 7.13 18.75 0.95
C ALA A 76 7.53 20.22 0.92
N VAL A 77 6.78 21.09 1.61
CA VAL A 77 7.05 22.53 1.69
C VAL A 77 7.85 22.94 2.93
N PHE A 78 7.81 22.11 3.99
CA PHE A 78 8.57 22.31 5.22
C PHE A 78 9.25 21.00 5.62
N PRO A 79 10.48 20.71 5.11
CA PRO A 79 11.11 19.38 5.20
C PRO A 79 11.70 19.08 6.60
N PHE A 80 11.06 19.52 7.65
CA PHE A 80 11.40 19.29 9.04
C PHE A 80 10.14 19.35 9.94
N PRO A 81 9.95 18.47 10.95
CA PRO A 81 10.79 17.31 11.29
C PRO A 81 10.64 16.14 10.30
N LYS A 82 11.58 15.21 10.35
CA LYS A 82 11.55 13.95 9.61
C LYS A 82 11.20 12.79 10.53
N PHE A 83 10.30 11.91 10.07
CA PHE A 83 9.85 10.76 10.83
C PHE A 83 10.23 9.46 10.11
N LYS A 84 10.36 8.40 10.90
CA LYS A 84 10.46 7.02 10.41
C LYS A 84 9.34 6.23 11.06
N MET A 85 8.61 5.44 10.25
CA MET A 85 7.49 4.64 10.74
C MET A 85 7.29 3.39 9.89
N GLY A 86 6.94 2.28 10.53
CA GLY A 86 6.46 1.09 9.86
C GLY A 86 4.99 1.22 9.52
N GLN A 87 4.61 0.78 8.33
CA GLN A 87 3.26 0.89 7.83
C GLN A 87 2.85 -0.37 7.08
N THR A 88 1.58 -0.78 7.24
CA THR A 88 0.95 -1.82 6.44
C THR A 88 -0.39 -1.34 5.93
N ASN A 89 -0.50 -1.20 4.62
CA ASN A 89 -1.73 -0.80 3.95
C ASN A 89 -2.51 -2.03 3.48
N TYR A 90 -3.82 -2.00 3.67
CA TYR A 90 -4.76 -2.99 3.14
C TYR A 90 -5.68 -2.29 2.14
N ARG A 91 -5.64 -2.74 0.90
CA ARG A 91 -6.32 -2.05 -0.20
C ARG A 91 -6.96 -3.00 -1.18
N ILE A 92 -8.06 -2.57 -1.79
CA ILE A 92 -8.72 -3.24 -2.91
C ILE A 92 -8.68 -2.33 -4.13
N TYR A 93 -8.84 -2.94 -5.29
CA TYR A 93 -8.86 -2.24 -6.58
C TYR A 93 -10.29 -2.06 -7.03
N ILE A 94 -10.62 -0.84 -7.44
CA ILE A 94 -11.97 -0.43 -7.80
C ILE A 94 -11.97 0.43 -9.05
N VAL A 95 -13.15 0.60 -9.64
CA VAL A 95 -13.39 1.54 -10.74
C VAL A 95 -14.44 2.54 -10.29
N ASP A 96 -14.16 3.83 -10.44
CA ASP A 96 -15.15 4.89 -10.30
C ASP A 96 -16.10 4.84 -11.49
N THR A 97 -17.38 4.56 -11.24
CA THR A 97 -18.38 4.42 -12.31
C THR A 97 -18.74 5.72 -13.01
N HIS A 98 -18.43 6.89 -12.41
CA HIS A 98 -18.68 8.20 -13.01
C HIS A 98 -17.58 8.61 -14.00
N THR A 99 -16.31 8.33 -13.67
CA THR A 99 -15.16 8.72 -14.49
C THR A 99 -14.55 7.58 -15.28
N ASN A 100 -14.96 6.34 -14.96
CA ASN A 100 -14.37 5.09 -15.46
C ASN A 100 -12.87 4.97 -15.14
N GLU A 101 -12.40 5.63 -14.10
CA GLU A 101 -11.01 5.58 -13.65
C GLU A 101 -10.79 4.43 -12.67
N LYS A 102 -9.66 3.74 -12.86
CA LYS A 102 -9.20 2.73 -11.91
C LYS A 102 -8.58 3.40 -10.70
N CYS A 103 -9.05 3.01 -9.52
CA CYS A 103 -8.68 3.60 -8.25
C CYS A 103 -8.28 2.52 -7.24
N VAL A 104 -7.70 2.95 -6.14
CA VAL A 104 -7.41 2.12 -4.98
C VAL A 104 -8.28 2.59 -3.81
N TRP A 105 -8.99 1.64 -3.19
CA TRP A 105 -9.75 1.89 -1.98
C TRP A 105 -8.98 1.32 -0.78
N PHE A 106 -8.66 2.16 0.19
CA PHE A 106 -8.00 1.73 1.42
C PHE A 106 -9.04 1.18 2.40
N LEU A 107 -8.90 -0.09 2.75
CA LEU A 107 -9.68 -0.72 3.81
C LEU A 107 -9.20 -0.26 5.18
N GLY A 108 -7.90 -0.02 5.28
CA GLY A 108 -7.25 0.50 6.46
C GLY A 108 -5.74 0.46 6.36
N THR A 109 -5.10 1.16 7.28
CA THR A 109 -3.65 1.24 7.40
C THR A 109 -3.25 1.04 8.85
N THR A 110 -2.32 0.13 9.12
CA THR A 110 -1.68 0.00 10.44
C THR A 110 -0.38 0.78 10.43
N LEU A 111 -0.15 1.57 11.49
CA LEU A 111 1.09 2.33 11.72
C LEU A 111 1.64 2.04 13.11
N ASP A 112 2.96 1.97 13.23
CA ASP A 112 3.70 1.81 14.48
C ASP A 112 4.08 3.15 15.14
N SER A 113 3.54 4.27 14.65
CA SER A 113 3.88 5.62 15.10
C SER A 113 2.71 6.35 15.76
N TRP A 114 3.03 7.17 16.76
CA TRP A 114 2.09 8.10 17.38
C TRP A 114 1.61 9.20 16.40
N THR A 115 2.36 9.47 15.33
CA THR A 115 2.04 10.49 14.31
C THR A 115 0.71 10.23 13.60
N ARG A 116 0.15 9.00 13.70
CA ARG A 116 -1.16 8.63 13.16
C ARG A 116 -2.31 9.51 13.67
N VAL A 117 -2.16 10.12 14.84
CA VAL A 117 -3.21 10.96 15.46
C VAL A 117 -3.58 12.13 14.56
N ILE A 118 -2.60 12.72 13.86
CA ILE A 118 -2.83 13.88 13.00
C ILE A 118 -3.72 13.52 11.80
N PRO A 119 -3.40 12.54 10.93
CA PRO A 119 -4.26 12.19 9.81
C PRO A 119 -5.60 11.59 10.22
N HIS A 120 -5.64 10.84 11.32
CA HIS A 120 -6.90 10.28 11.81
C HIS A 120 -7.89 11.38 12.23
N THR A 121 -7.42 12.40 12.93
CA THR A 121 -8.28 13.49 13.41
C THR A 121 -8.60 14.53 12.34
N MET A 122 -7.67 14.81 11.43
CA MET A 122 -7.84 15.86 10.40
C MET A 122 -8.58 15.36 9.16
N TRP A 123 -8.37 14.09 8.74
CA TRP A 123 -8.91 13.58 7.47
C TRP A 123 -9.79 12.35 7.61
N ASN A 124 -10.08 11.92 8.85
CA ASN A 124 -10.90 10.73 9.15
C ASN A 124 -10.45 9.48 8.35
N LEU A 125 -9.14 9.31 8.19
CA LEU A 125 -8.56 8.17 7.49
C LEU A 125 -8.65 6.91 8.36
N PRO A 126 -8.88 5.72 7.78
CA PRO A 126 -8.95 4.45 8.51
C PRO A 126 -7.56 3.99 8.95
N TRP A 127 -6.91 4.76 9.80
CA TRP A 127 -5.57 4.49 10.33
C TRP A 127 -5.65 3.93 11.74
N TYR A 128 -5.01 2.78 11.92
CA TYR A 128 -5.05 1.99 13.14
C TYR A 128 -3.66 1.89 13.77
N SER A 129 -3.64 1.71 15.08
CA SER A 129 -2.42 1.46 15.85
C SER A 129 -2.03 0.00 15.74
N GLY A 130 -0.76 -0.27 15.58
CA GLY A 130 -0.19 -1.61 15.66
C GLY A 130 1.31 -1.54 15.70
N ASN A 131 1.95 -2.68 15.93
CA ASN A 131 3.39 -2.83 15.85
C ASN A 131 3.73 -3.41 14.47
N VAL A 132 4.63 -2.78 13.72
CA VAL A 132 5.05 -3.23 12.39
C VAL A 132 6.55 -3.51 12.42
N MET A 133 6.91 -4.78 12.37
CA MET A 133 8.29 -5.26 12.49
C MET A 133 8.80 -5.75 11.15
N PHE A 134 10.07 -5.45 10.87
CA PHE A 134 10.79 -5.93 9.70
C PHE A 134 12.11 -6.56 10.12
N ASP A 135 12.36 -7.77 9.62
CA ASP A 135 13.64 -8.46 9.71
C ASP A 135 14.07 -8.85 8.30
N CYS A 136 14.82 -7.95 7.67
CA CYS A 136 15.16 -8.01 6.26
C CYS A 136 16.67 -7.89 6.05
N VAL A 137 17.20 -8.72 5.17
CA VAL A 137 18.59 -8.69 4.73
C VAL A 137 18.63 -8.62 3.22
N GLN A 138 19.34 -7.63 2.69
CA GLN A 138 19.61 -7.48 1.25
C GLN A 138 21.07 -7.80 0.93
N ALA A 139 21.30 -8.51 -0.17
CA ALA A 139 22.61 -8.65 -0.77
C ALA A 139 23.01 -7.33 -1.47
N GLU A 140 24.29 -7.21 -1.85
CA GLU A 140 24.83 -6.02 -2.52
C GLU A 140 24.10 -5.64 -3.82
N ASN A 141 23.56 -6.62 -4.52
CA ASN A 141 22.76 -6.42 -5.75
C ASN A 141 21.31 -5.97 -5.48
N GLY A 142 20.94 -5.73 -4.20
CA GLY A 142 19.61 -5.31 -3.80
C GLY A 142 18.58 -6.44 -3.64
N THR A 143 18.95 -7.69 -3.95
CA THR A 143 18.05 -8.84 -3.77
C THR A 143 17.90 -9.18 -2.29
N TYR A 144 16.67 -9.45 -1.84
CA TYR A 144 16.43 -9.91 -0.48
C TYR A 144 16.86 -11.36 -0.30
N THR A 145 17.78 -11.60 0.61
CA THR A 145 18.14 -12.94 1.08
C THR A 145 17.29 -13.36 2.28
N LYS A 146 16.75 -12.40 2.99
CA LYS A 146 15.78 -12.59 4.07
C LYS A 146 14.76 -11.45 4.02
N TYR A 147 13.49 -11.80 4.05
CA TYR A 147 12.40 -10.83 4.20
C TYR A 147 11.35 -11.43 5.14
N ILE A 148 11.23 -10.87 6.32
CA ILE A 148 10.21 -11.21 7.29
C ILE A 148 9.58 -9.89 7.71
N MET A 149 8.26 -9.80 7.61
CA MET A 149 7.47 -8.69 8.10
C MET A 149 6.33 -9.22 8.94
N GLU A 150 6.07 -8.57 10.06
CA GLU A 150 4.97 -8.89 10.95
C GLU A 150 4.26 -7.61 11.38
N THR A 151 2.94 -7.59 11.22
CA THR A 151 2.05 -6.54 11.72
C THR A 151 1.20 -7.13 12.83
N GLU A 152 1.40 -6.66 14.04
CA GLU A 152 0.58 -6.96 15.20
C GLU A 152 -0.45 -5.85 15.39
N ALA A 153 -1.66 -6.11 14.98
CA ALA A 153 -2.78 -5.17 15.12
C ALA A 153 -4.07 -5.91 15.40
N SER A 154 -4.93 -5.34 16.21
CA SER A 154 -6.20 -5.98 16.61
C SER A 154 -7.20 -6.13 15.45
N TRP A 155 -7.13 -5.24 14.44
CA TRP A 155 -8.10 -5.22 13.35
C TRP A 155 -7.65 -6.04 12.13
N ALA A 156 -6.34 -6.08 11.81
CA ALA A 156 -5.80 -6.82 10.67
C ALA A 156 -4.32 -7.20 10.90
N PRO A 157 -4.05 -8.29 11.62
CA PRO A 157 -2.70 -8.81 11.74
C PRO A 157 -2.23 -9.39 10.41
N ALA A 158 -0.93 -9.26 10.11
CA ALA A 158 -0.33 -9.84 8.91
C ALA A 158 1.08 -10.34 9.18
N LYS A 159 1.44 -11.46 8.55
CA LYS A 159 2.80 -11.98 8.58
C LYS A 159 3.21 -12.39 7.17
N VAL A 160 4.33 -11.85 6.71
CA VAL A 160 4.91 -12.13 5.41
C VAL A 160 6.32 -12.67 5.60
N LYS A 161 6.62 -13.78 4.97
CA LYS A 161 7.96 -14.38 4.97
C LYS A 161 8.32 -14.81 3.57
N LEU A 162 9.48 -14.39 3.09
CA LEU A 162 10.04 -14.90 1.84
C LEU A 162 10.44 -16.37 2.04
N VAL A 163 9.93 -17.23 1.17
CA VAL A 163 10.24 -18.67 1.14
C VAL A 163 10.88 -18.98 -0.21
N GLY A 164 12.12 -19.46 -0.19
CA GLY A 164 12.91 -19.72 -1.41
C GLY A 164 13.67 -18.50 -1.93
N SER A 165 14.45 -18.70 -2.98
CA SER A 165 15.12 -17.60 -3.69
C SER A 165 14.14 -16.97 -4.67
N PRO A 166 14.17 -15.62 -4.86
CA PRO A 166 13.40 -14.99 -5.93
C PRO A 166 13.80 -15.61 -7.26
N THR A 167 12.83 -16.09 -8.03
CA THR A 167 13.06 -16.48 -9.43
C THR A 167 13.14 -15.20 -10.26
N ASN A 168 14.24 -15.04 -11.01
CA ASN A 168 14.42 -13.96 -11.97
C ASN A 168 13.44 -14.08 -13.15
#